data_f92b5d7dffb19ff021cfa81cb74f1884
#
_entry.id   f92b5d7dffb19ff021cfa81cb74f1884
#
_cell.length_a   1.000
_cell.length_b   1.000
_cell.length_c   1.000
_cell.angle_alpha   90.00
_cell.angle_beta   90.00
_cell.angle_gamma   90.00
#
_symmetry.space_group_name_H-M   'P 1'
#
loop_
_entity.id
_entity.type
_entity.pdbx_description
1 polymer ?
#
loop_
_entity_poly.entity_id
_entity_poly.type
_entity_poly.pdbx_seq_one_letter_code
_entity_poly.pdbx_strand_id
1 'polypeptide(L)'
;GKVTVQGIFERSLNGITELVYEHYRQQPEKFVNRWYAMGLNKKVGIELAGEAEPYIKYPGDKTWSGTTLRWMSFGYELKITPLQVLAFYNALANDGKRMKPRIVKEIRNGSRVVERFEPEVVSSHICSRQTVAYMKQMMEGVVENGSAKNLKNAACKIAGKTGTAKVAAGSKGYNSEPK
;
A
#
# COMPACT_ATOMS: atom_id res chain seq x y z
N GLY A 1 -8.85 -6.18 25.96
CA GLY A 1 -10.27 -6.18 25.57
C GLY A 1 -10.42 -6.60 24.11
N LYS A 2 -11.59 -7.05 23.72
CA LYS A 2 -11.90 -7.40 22.31
C LYS A 2 -11.90 -6.13 21.45
N VAL A 3 -11.23 -6.18 20.31
CA VAL A 3 -11.16 -5.07 19.34
C VAL A 3 -11.58 -5.62 17.96
N THR A 4 -12.36 -4.86 17.23
CA THR A 4 -12.77 -5.23 15.86
C THR A 4 -11.61 -5.03 14.88
N VAL A 5 -11.63 -5.70 13.72
CA VAL A 5 -10.67 -5.49 12.64
C VAL A 5 -10.64 -4.03 12.20
N GLN A 6 -11.82 -3.40 12.07
CA GLN A 6 -11.94 -1.96 11.79
C GLN A 6 -11.22 -1.12 12.85
N GLY A 7 -11.44 -1.39 14.14
CA GLY A 7 -10.77 -0.65 15.21
C GLY A 7 -9.25 -0.86 15.27
N ILE A 8 -8.77 -2.05 14.88
CA ILE A 8 -7.32 -2.31 14.71
C ILE A 8 -6.77 -1.41 13.60
N PHE A 9 -7.46 -1.35 12.45
CA PHE A 9 -7.03 -0.57 11.30
C PHE A 9 -7.06 0.93 11.57
N GLU A 10 -8.19 1.46 12.07
CA GLU A 10 -8.39 2.89 12.35
C GLU A 10 -7.38 3.44 13.36
N ARG A 11 -7.10 2.69 14.42
CA ARG A 11 -6.16 3.08 15.47
C ARG A 11 -4.72 2.66 15.21
N SER A 12 -4.45 2.00 14.08
CA SER A 12 -3.12 1.50 13.71
C SER A 12 -2.49 0.60 14.79
N LEU A 13 -3.26 -0.38 15.28
CA LEU A 13 -2.80 -1.29 16.32
C LEU A 13 -2.03 -2.49 15.73
N ASN A 14 -1.01 -2.95 16.43
CA ASN A 14 -0.21 -4.11 16.00
C ASN A 14 -0.98 -5.46 16.03
N GLY A 15 -2.20 -5.49 16.55
CA GLY A 15 -3.05 -6.69 16.54
C GLY A 15 -3.32 -7.28 15.16
N ILE A 16 -3.09 -6.51 14.07
CA ILE A 16 -3.16 -7.02 12.71
C ILE A 16 -2.15 -8.16 12.46
N THR A 17 -1.01 -8.13 13.15
CA THR A 17 0.06 -9.14 12.99
C THR A 17 -0.42 -10.53 13.35
N GLU A 18 -1.17 -10.65 14.44
CA GLU A 18 -1.68 -11.94 14.90
C GLU A 18 -2.78 -12.45 13.98
N LEU A 19 -3.66 -11.57 13.48
CA LEU A 19 -4.68 -11.95 12.51
C LEU A 19 -4.06 -12.51 11.22
N VAL A 20 -3.06 -11.83 10.68
CA VAL A 20 -2.35 -12.28 9.48
C VAL A 20 -1.60 -13.58 9.76
N TYR A 21 -0.90 -13.66 10.89
CA TYR A 21 -0.14 -14.85 11.26
C TYR A 21 -1.04 -16.08 11.44
N GLU A 22 -2.10 -15.99 12.21
CA GLU A 22 -3.02 -17.11 12.43
C GLU A 22 -3.68 -17.60 11.15
N HIS A 23 -3.99 -16.66 10.23
CA HIS A 23 -4.65 -17.00 8.97
C HIS A 23 -3.70 -17.61 7.93
N TYR A 24 -2.43 -17.16 7.88
CA TYR A 24 -1.52 -17.51 6.79
C TYR A 24 -0.29 -18.32 7.22
N ARG A 25 -0.07 -18.60 8.51
CA ARG A 25 1.15 -19.29 9.01
C ARG A 25 1.40 -20.66 8.37
N GLN A 26 0.36 -21.37 7.98
CA GLN A 26 0.44 -22.66 7.30
C GLN A 26 0.71 -22.54 5.79
N GLN A 27 0.38 -21.40 5.21
CA GLN A 27 0.48 -21.14 3.77
C GLN A 27 0.86 -19.66 3.53
N PRO A 28 2.06 -19.21 3.98
CA PRO A 28 2.46 -17.81 3.89
C PRO A 28 2.58 -17.30 2.46
N GLU A 29 2.83 -18.18 1.48
CA GLU A 29 2.83 -17.84 0.07
C GLU A 29 1.48 -17.29 -0.39
N LYS A 30 0.37 -17.68 0.21
CA LYS A 30 -0.95 -17.11 -0.13
C LYS A 30 -1.04 -15.63 0.24
N PHE A 31 -0.42 -15.21 1.34
CA PHE A 31 -0.36 -13.82 1.72
C PHE A 31 0.47 -13.00 0.72
N VAL A 32 1.66 -13.47 0.39
CA VAL A 32 2.56 -12.78 -0.55
C VAL A 32 1.98 -12.75 -1.96
N ASN A 33 1.36 -13.85 -2.41
CA ASN A 33 0.71 -13.92 -3.72
C ASN A 33 -0.46 -12.94 -3.86
N ARG A 34 -1.13 -12.55 -2.76
CA ARG A 34 -2.12 -11.46 -2.79
C ARG A 34 -1.49 -10.13 -3.18
N TRP A 35 -0.31 -9.82 -2.66
CA TRP A 35 0.42 -8.61 -3.01
C TRP A 35 0.89 -8.65 -4.47
N TYR A 36 1.32 -9.81 -4.94
CA TYR A 36 1.68 -10.02 -6.35
C TYR A 36 0.47 -9.82 -7.27
N ALA A 37 -0.68 -10.36 -6.91
CA ALA A 37 -1.93 -10.19 -7.65
C ALA A 37 -2.37 -8.71 -7.72
N MET A 38 -2.07 -7.92 -6.70
CA MET A 38 -2.28 -6.46 -6.69
C MET A 38 -1.22 -5.70 -7.51
N GLY A 39 -0.18 -6.38 -8.02
CA GLY A 39 0.89 -5.83 -8.84
C GLY A 39 1.95 -5.06 -8.07
N LEU A 40 2.10 -5.29 -6.75
CA LEU A 40 3.11 -4.61 -5.93
C LEU A 40 4.53 -5.13 -6.16
N ASN A 41 4.68 -6.29 -6.79
CA ASN A 41 5.97 -6.90 -7.16
C ASN A 41 6.51 -6.46 -8.52
N LYS A 42 5.89 -5.45 -9.15
CA LYS A 42 6.28 -4.95 -10.47
C LYS A 42 6.42 -3.44 -10.45
N LYS A 43 7.28 -2.90 -11.30
CA LYS A 43 7.30 -1.46 -11.57
C LYS A 43 5.93 -0.96 -12.00
N VAL A 44 5.64 0.29 -11.73
CA VAL A 44 4.40 0.92 -12.22
C VAL A 44 4.50 1.27 -13.70
N GLY A 45 5.72 1.31 -14.26
CA GLY A 45 5.98 1.57 -15.67
C GLY A 45 5.82 3.04 -16.05
N ILE A 46 6.23 3.95 -15.15
CA ILE A 46 6.27 5.38 -15.45
C ILE A 46 7.33 5.68 -16.52
N GLU A 47 7.08 6.68 -17.35
CA GLU A 47 7.91 7.07 -18.50
C GLU A 47 9.19 7.84 -18.11
N LEU A 48 9.73 7.56 -16.93
CA LEU A 48 10.99 8.12 -16.42
C LEU A 48 12.00 7.01 -16.19
N ALA A 49 13.26 7.31 -16.52
CA ALA A 49 14.37 6.44 -16.16
C ALA A 49 14.58 6.38 -14.65
N GLY A 50 15.08 5.25 -14.15
CA GLY A 50 15.47 5.11 -12.74
C GLY A 50 14.37 4.62 -11.79
N GLU A 51 13.22 4.14 -12.31
CA GLU A 51 12.25 3.46 -11.45
C GLU A 51 12.89 2.23 -10.81
N ALA A 52 12.93 2.22 -9.47
CA ALA A 52 13.51 1.12 -8.71
C ALA A 52 12.68 -0.18 -8.81
N GLU A 53 13.38 -1.32 -8.85
CA GLU A 53 12.71 -2.63 -8.74
C GLU A 53 12.12 -2.81 -7.35
N PRO A 54 10.84 -3.19 -7.23
CA PRO A 54 10.27 -3.57 -5.95
C PRO A 54 10.87 -4.90 -5.47
N TYR A 55 10.96 -5.04 -4.16
CA TYR A 55 11.34 -6.29 -3.53
C TYR A 55 10.29 -6.65 -2.48
N ILE A 56 9.76 -7.85 -2.56
CA ILE A 56 8.86 -8.43 -1.56
C ILE A 56 9.42 -9.81 -1.23
N LYS A 57 9.85 -10.01 0.02
CA LYS A 57 10.41 -11.28 0.48
C LYS A 57 9.38 -12.40 0.25
N TYR A 58 9.85 -13.53 -0.24
CA TYR A 58 8.99 -14.68 -0.56
C TYR A 58 9.33 -15.90 0.31
N PRO A 59 8.35 -16.74 0.68
CA PRO A 59 8.61 -18.00 1.35
C PRO A 59 9.60 -18.86 0.54
N GLY A 60 10.64 -19.35 1.21
CA GLY A 60 11.76 -20.04 0.55
C GLY A 60 13.01 -19.17 0.34
N ASP A 61 12.92 -17.83 0.49
CA ASP A 61 14.10 -17.00 0.53
C ASP A 61 14.99 -17.40 1.72
N LYS A 62 16.31 -17.39 1.53
CA LYS A 62 17.29 -17.77 2.56
C LYS A 62 17.13 -16.99 3.87
N THR A 63 16.59 -15.81 3.82
CA THR A 63 16.34 -14.93 4.97
C THR A 63 14.92 -15.00 5.50
N TRP A 64 14.07 -15.88 4.95
CA TRP A 64 12.73 -16.12 5.50
C TRP A 64 12.83 -16.76 6.89
N SER A 65 12.09 -16.22 7.86
CA SER A 65 12.12 -16.69 9.25
C SER A 65 10.71 -16.81 9.82
N GLY A 66 10.59 -17.38 11.01
CA GLY A 66 9.30 -17.49 11.72
C GLY A 66 8.64 -16.15 12.06
N THR A 67 9.39 -15.04 12.02
CA THR A 67 8.89 -13.69 12.28
C THR A 67 8.55 -12.93 11.00
N THR A 68 9.02 -13.36 9.82
CA THR A 68 8.87 -12.63 8.56
C THR A 68 7.42 -12.29 8.25
N LEU A 69 6.50 -13.25 8.36
CA LEU A 69 5.08 -13.01 8.06
C LEU A 69 4.46 -11.93 8.97
N ARG A 70 4.83 -11.92 10.26
CA ARG A 70 4.39 -10.88 11.20
C ARG A 70 4.96 -9.51 10.81
N TRP A 71 6.23 -9.43 10.48
CA TRP A 71 6.89 -8.20 10.04
C TRP A 71 6.28 -7.66 8.74
N MET A 72 5.99 -8.53 7.78
CA MET A 72 5.34 -8.14 6.52
C MET A 72 3.96 -7.54 6.74
N SER A 73 3.20 -8.02 7.73
CA SER A 73 1.81 -7.58 7.97
C SER A 73 1.66 -6.09 8.30
N PHE A 74 2.74 -5.44 8.70
CA PHE A 74 2.77 -3.99 8.95
C PHE A 74 3.86 -3.24 8.16
N GLY A 75 4.37 -3.87 7.08
CA GLY A 75 5.12 -3.17 6.04
C GLY A 75 6.63 -3.32 6.07
N TYR A 76 7.20 -4.22 6.89
CA TYR A 76 8.61 -4.58 6.80
C TYR A 76 8.83 -5.75 5.84
N GLU A 77 10.08 -6.13 5.61
CA GLU A 77 10.51 -7.24 4.73
C GLU A 77 10.12 -7.03 3.24
N LEU A 78 9.88 -5.77 2.87
CA LEU A 78 9.57 -5.36 1.50
C LEU A 78 10.16 -3.98 1.20
N LYS A 79 10.41 -3.73 -0.08
CA LYS A 79 10.80 -2.41 -0.60
C LYS A 79 9.91 -2.11 -1.79
N ILE A 80 9.12 -1.07 -1.68
CA ILE A 80 8.26 -0.56 -2.75
C ILE A 80 8.44 0.96 -2.84
N THR A 81 8.29 1.51 -4.03
CA THR A 81 8.46 2.95 -4.24
C THR A 81 7.24 3.73 -3.73
N PRO A 82 7.41 5.01 -3.36
CA PRO A 82 6.26 5.88 -3.05
C PRO A 82 5.24 5.92 -4.18
N LEU A 83 5.67 5.84 -5.44
CA LEU A 83 4.79 5.81 -6.60
C LEU A 83 3.93 4.53 -6.66
N GLN A 84 4.49 3.37 -6.26
CA GLN A 84 3.72 2.13 -6.15
C GLN A 84 2.66 2.24 -5.05
N VAL A 85 3.01 2.83 -3.90
CA VAL A 85 2.06 3.10 -2.82
C VAL A 85 0.94 4.02 -3.32
N LEU A 86 1.29 5.12 -3.98
CA LEU A 86 0.32 6.04 -4.57
C LEU A 86 -0.61 5.34 -5.57
N ALA A 87 -0.05 4.54 -6.48
CA ALA A 87 -0.84 3.79 -7.47
C ALA A 87 -1.80 2.79 -6.81
N PHE A 88 -1.39 2.17 -5.71
CA PHE A 88 -2.24 1.26 -4.93
C PHE A 88 -3.41 2.00 -4.26
N TYR A 89 -3.14 3.11 -3.56
CA TYR A 89 -4.21 3.91 -2.94
C TYR A 89 -5.13 4.55 -3.99
N ASN A 90 -4.58 4.98 -5.13
CA ASN A 90 -5.37 5.45 -6.26
C ASN A 90 -6.31 4.36 -6.79
N ALA A 91 -5.84 3.11 -6.88
CA ALA A 91 -6.71 2.01 -7.29
C ALA A 91 -7.86 1.78 -6.31
N LEU A 92 -7.63 1.87 -4.98
CA LEU A 92 -8.71 1.80 -3.98
C LEU A 92 -9.71 2.96 -4.16
N ALA A 93 -9.22 4.19 -4.37
CA ALA A 93 -10.07 5.36 -4.63
C ALA A 93 -10.89 5.20 -5.93
N ASN A 94 -10.33 4.55 -6.94
CA ASN A 94 -10.90 4.30 -8.27
C ASN A 94 -11.61 2.93 -8.36
N ASP A 95 -12.34 2.55 -7.33
CA ASP A 95 -13.17 1.33 -7.26
C ASP A 95 -12.43 0.02 -7.58
N GLY A 96 -11.16 -0.05 -7.20
CA GLY A 96 -10.28 -1.19 -7.42
C GLY A 96 -9.58 -1.21 -8.78
N LYS A 97 -9.83 -0.22 -9.63
CA LYS A 97 -9.23 -0.12 -10.96
C LYS A 97 -7.84 0.52 -10.87
N ARG A 98 -6.81 -0.23 -11.20
CA ARG A 98 -5.42 0.25 -11.23
C ARG A 98 -5.10 0.87 -12.58
N MET A 99 -4.69 2.13 -12.55
CA MET A 99 -4.26 2.88 -13.73
C MET A 99 -2.74 2.92 -13.81
N LYS A 100 -2.20 2.98 -15.02
CA LYS A 100 -0.78 3.28 -15.24
C LYS A 100 -0.54 4.76 -14.95
N PRO A 101 0.40 5.11 -14.06
CA PRO A 101 0.80 6.51 -13.90
C PRO A 101 1.37 7.06 -15.20
N ARG A 102 1.01 8.28 -15.54
CA ARG A 102 1.55 9.01 -16.70
C ARG A 102 1.90 10.44 -16.30
N ILE A 103 2.92 10.99 -16.91
CA ILE A 103 3.36 12.38 -16.69
C ILE A 103 2.86 13.27 -17.82
N VAL A 104 2.95 12.76 -19.05
CA VAL A 104 2.55 13.52 -20.23
C VAL A 104 1.10 13.21 -20.57
N LYS A 105 0.27 14.23 -20.66
CA LYS A 105 -1.13 14.12 -21.09
C LYS A 105 -1.25 14.30 -22.61
N GLU A 106 -0.53 15.28 -23.15
CA GLU A 106 -0.56 15.58 -24.58
C GLU A 106 0.68 16.37 -24.99
N ILE A 107 1.02 16.29 -26.28
CA ILE A 107 2.03 17.10 -26.94
C ILE A 107 1.31 18.11 -27.82
N ARG A 108 1.71 19.38 -27.73
CA ARG A 108 1.10 20.48 -28.49
C ARG A 108 2.14 21.24 -29.33
N ASN A 109 1.69 21.75 -30.47
CA ASN A 109 2.39 22.76 -31.24
C ASN A 109 1.47 23.98 -31.28
N GLY A 110 1.76 24.99 -30.47
CA GLY A 110 0.84 26.13 -30.23
C GLY A 110 -0.49 25.65 -29.62
N SER A 111 -1.59 26.02 -30.23
CA SER A 111 -2.93 25.57 -29.81
C SER A 111 -3.33 24.19 -30.33
N ARG A 112 -2.58 23.63 -31.30
CA ARG A 112 -2.90 22.35 -31.93
C ARG A 112 -2.36 21.20 -31.08
N VAL A 113 -3.21 20.23 -30.72
CA VAL A 113 -2.79 18.96 -30.12
C VAL A 113 -2.17 18.09 -31.23
N VAL A 114 -0.91 17.72 -31.08
CA VAL A 114 -0.17 16.84 -31.98
C VAL A 114 -0.41 15.38 -31.61
N GLU A 115 -0.36 15.08 -30.32
CA GLU A 115 -0.54 13.74 -29.79
C GLU A 115 -1.22 13.81 -28.43
N ARG A 116 -2.09 12.85 -28.13
CA ARG A 116 -2.77 12.70 -26.83
C ARG A 116 -2.59 11.30 -26.31
N PHE A 117 -2.16 11.19 -25.06
CA PHE A 117 -1.99 9.93 -24.35
C PHE A 117 -3.23 9.62 -23.53
N GLU A 118 -3.94 8.56 -23.86
CA GLU A 118 -5.14 8.16 -23.13
C GLU A 118 -4.79 7.40 -21.84
N PRO A 119 -5.66 7.44 -20.81
CA PRO A 119 -5.47 6.67 -19.58
C PRO A 119 -5.44 5.17 -19.86
N GLU A 120 -4.40 4.48 -19.38
CA GLU A 120 -4.22 3.03 -19.52
C GLU A 120 -4.65 2.30 -18.23
N VAL A 121 -5.55 1.32 -18.37
CA VAL A 121 -5.96 0.44 -17.28
C VAL A 121 -5.01 -0.75 -17.21
N VAL A 122 -4.25 -0.86 -16.12
CA VAL A 122 -3.32 -1.98 -15.86
C VAL A 122 -4.03 -3.19 -15.28
N SER A 123 -5.01 -2.95 -14.42
CA SER A 123 -5.86 -3.98 -13.83
C SER A 123 -7.26 -3.43 -13.59
N SER A 124 -8.26 -4.18 -14.02
CA SER A 124 -9.67 -3.80 -13.81
C SER A 124 -10.08 -3.93 -12.34
N HIS A 125 -9.45 -4.82 -11.59
CA HIS A 125 -9.78 -5.07 -10.18
C HIS A 125 -8.54 -5.56 -9.42
N ILE A 126 -8.09 -4.83 -8.39
CA ILE A 126 -7.05 -5.29 -7.46
C ILE A 126 -7.62 -6.18 -6.34
N CYS A 127 -8.91 -6.07 -6.07
CA CYS A 127 -9.66 -6.90 -5.13
C CYS A 127 -11.17 -6.82 -5.43
N SER A 128 -12.01 -7.50 -4.65
CA SER A 128 -13.46 -7.45 -4.83
C SER A 128 -14.03 -6.05 -4.54
N ARG A 129 -15.16 -5.70 -5.17
CA ARG A 129 -15.87 -4.44 -4.90
C ARG A 129 -16.22 -4.27 -3.42
N GLN A 130 -16.61 -5.36 -2.76
CA GLN A 130 -16.92 -5.35 -1.34
C GLN A 130 -15.69 -5.02 -0.50
N THR A 131 -14.52 -5.60 -0.83
CA THR A 131 -13.25 -5.27 -0.16
C THR A 131 -12.89 -3.81 -0.35
N VAL A 132 -13.06 -3.26 -1.56
CA VAL A 132 -12.83 -1.83 -1.82
C VAL A 132 -13.73 -0.96 -0.94
N ALA A 133 -15.03 -1.28 -0.86
CA ALA A 133 -15.97 -0.53 -0.03
C ALA A 133 -15.56 -0.55 1.45
N TYR A 134 -15.21 -1.70 2.00
CA TYR A 134 -14.70 -1.81 3.37
C TYR A 134 -13.40 -1.03 3.58
N MET A 135 -12.47 -1.09 2.63
CA MET A 135 -11.22 -0.34 2.73
C MET A 135 -11.46 1.16 2.73
N LYS A 136 -12.34 1.68 1.87
CA LYS A 136 -12.72 3.10 1.86
C LYS A 136 -13.32 3.51 3.21
N GLN A 137 -14.27 2.74 3.74
CA GLN A 137 -14.87 2.99 5.05
C GLN A 137 -13.84 2.99 6.17
N MET A 138 -12.95 2.01 6.21
CA MET A 138 -11.90 1.93 7.23
C MET A 138 -10.90 3.08 7.12
N MET A 139 -10.54 3.51 5.90
CA MET A 139 -9.65 4.65 5.67
C MET A 139 -10.30 5.99 6.07
N GLU A 140 -11.60 6.18 5.83
CA GLU A 140 -12.36 7.31 6.37
C GLU A 140 -12.36 7.25 7.90
N GLY A 141 -12.58 6.08 8.49
CA GLY A 141 -12.55 5.85 9.94
C GLY A 141 -11.22 6.20 10.60
N VAL A 142 -10.08 6.08 9.89
CA VAL A 142 -8.77 6.54 10.39
C VAL A 142 -8.79 8.04 10.71
N VAL A 143 -9.47 8.84 9.90
CA VAL A 143 -9.60 10.29 10.11
C VAL A 143 -10.73 10.60 11.09
N GLU A 144 -11.87 9.93 10.96
CA GLU A 144 -13.04 10.23 11.81
C GLU A 144 -12.84 9.78 13.28
N ASN A 145 -12.28 8.59 13.49
CA ASN A 145 -12.23 7.92 14.79
C ASN A 145 -10.82 7.50 15.22
N GLY A 146 -9.85 7.51 14.31
CA GLY A 146 -8.58 6.83 14.46
C GLY A 146 -7.37 7.74 14.66
N SER A 147 -6.24 7.30 14.09
CA SER A 147 -4.92 7.90 14.32
C SER A 147 -4.68 9.21 13.56
N ALA A 148 -5.59 9.64 12.67
CA ALA A 148 -5.47 10.88 11.89
C ALA A 148 -6.59 11.90 12.16
N LYS A 149 -7.16 11.92 13.38
CA LYS A 149 -8.24 12.84 13.80
C LYS A 149 -7.92 14.32 13.62
N ASN A 150 -6.65 14.68 13.58
CA ASN A 150 -6.20 16.06 13.33
C ASN A 150 -6.58 16.57 11.93
N LEU A 151 -6.97 15.68 11.00
CA LEU A 151 -7.42 16.01 9.65
C LEU A 151 -8.95 16.10 9.52
N LYS A 152 -9.70 15.83 10.58
CA LYS A 152 -11.16 15.67 10.55
C LYS A 152 -11.93 16.91 10.07
N ASN A 153 -11.45 18.10 10.33
CA ASN A 153 -12.15 19.35 10.00
C ASN A 153 -11.68 19.98 8.68
N ALA A 154 -11.10 19.21 7.77
CA ALA A 154 -10.76 19.68 6.44
C ALA A 154 -12.02 20.05 5.64
N ALA A 155 -11.87 20.92 4.65
CA ALA A 155 -12.96 21.36 3.76
C ALA A 155 -13.53 20.21 2.90
N CYS A 156 -12.86 19.07 2.86
CA CYS A 156 -13.31 17.85 2.19
C CYS A 156 -13.09 16.63 3.09
N LYS A 157 -13.82 15.56 2.83
CA LYS A 157 -13.57 14.27 3.49
C LYS A 157 -12.21 13.72 3.09
N ILE A 158 -11.44 13.32 4.08
CA ILE A 158 -10.13 12.70 3.90
C ILE A 158 -10.20 11.24 4.31
N ALA A 159 -9.65 10.37 3.50
CA ALA A 159 -9.48 8.96 3.78
C ALA A 159 -8.00 8.57 3.61
N GLY A 160 -7.46 7.78 4.51
CA GLY A 160 -6.05 7.39 4.43
C GLY A 160 -5.63 6.42 5.52
N LYS A 161 -4.33 6.19 5.61
CA LYS A 161 -3.72 5.38 6.67
C LYS A 161 -2.42 6.04 7.13
N THR A 162 -2.28 6.20 8.43
CA THR A 162 -1.02 6.67 9.01
C THR A 162 0.07 5.61 8.85
N GLY A 163 1.28 6.04 8.51
CA GLY A 163 2.46 5.20 8.42
C GLY A 163 3.52 5.67 9.42
N THR A 164 4.17 4.73 10.09
CA THR A 164 5.32 4.98 10.94
C THR A 164 6.31 3.86 10.68
N ALA A 165 7.48 4.20 10.15
CA ALA A 165 8.56 3.25 9.91
C ALA A 165 9.78 3.63 10.73
N LYS A 166 10.45 2.63 11.32
CA LYS A 166 11.76 2.79 11.93
C LYS A 166 12.81 2.24 10.98
N VAL A 167 13.91 2.97 10.84
CA VAL A 167 15.07 2.52 10.08
C VAL A 167 16.05 1.89 11.05
N ALA A 168 16.51 0.67 10.75
CA ALA A 168 17.55 0.02 11.55
C ALA A 168 18.88 0.76 11.37
N ALA A 169 19.54 1.12 12.48
CA ALA A 169 20.85 1.75 12.50
C ALA A 169 21.94 0.70 12.69
N GLY A 170 22.15 -0.15 11.69
CA GLY A 170 23.18 -1.20 11.72
C GLY A 170 23.06 -2.11 12.95
N SER A 171 24.15 -2.31 13.67
CA SER A 171 24.21 -3.15 14.89
C SER A 171 23.39 -2.64 16.08
N LYS A 172 22.90 -1.39 16.04
CA LYS A 172 22.06 -0.80 17.10
C LYS A 172 20.55 -1.11 16.90
N GLY A 173 20.20 -1.82 15.84
CA GLY A 173 18.80 -2.18 15.54
C GLY A 173 17.91 -0.95 15.38
N TYR A 174 16.65 -1.05 15.85
CA TYR A 174 15.63 0.00 15.73
C TYR A 174 15.60 0.99 16.91
N ASN A 175 16.60 0.99 17.78
CA ASN A 175 16.66 1.79 19.00
C ASN A 175 17.26 3.19 18.81
N SER A 176 17.62 3.58 17.59
CA SER A 176 18.07 4.95 17.29
C SER A 176 16.88 5.89 17.14
N GLU A 177 16.92 7.05 17.81
CA GLU A 177 15.95 8.13 17.55
C GLU A 177 15.98 8.51 16.06
N PRO A 178 14.83 8.80 15.45
CA PRO A 178 14.80 9.33 14.10
C PRO A 178 15.51 10.69 14.10
N LYS A 179 16.52 10.83 13.23
CA LYS A 179 17.13 12.13 12.95
C LYS A 179 16.21 12.94 12.06
#